data_c19b001d09ed9845988ddcda47ed892c
#
_entry.id   c19b001d09ed9845988ddcda47ed892c
#
_cell.length_a   1.000
_cell.length_b   1.000
_cell.length_c   1.000
_cell.angle_alpha   90.00
_cell.angle_beta   90.00
_cell.angle_gamma   90.00
#
_symmetry.space_group_name_H-M   'P 1'
#
loop_
_entity.id
_entity.type
_entity.pdbx_description
1 polymer ?
#
loop_
_entity_poly.entity_id
_entity_poly.type
_entity_poly.pdbx_seq_one_letter_code
_entity_poly.pdbx_strand_id
1 'polypeptide(L)'
;MKKILFAASECVPFIKTGGLADVCGALPKTFDHKDWDVRVVIPNYSCIPEKYRSQFEYVTHFYMACGSYIPSKYVGVLQYKLDGVTYYFIDNQEYFNCFVPYGDMRYDIEKFTFFDKAVLSMLPLIGFRPDIIHCHDWQAGLIPVYLKNEFQADSFFWGIRSIMTIHNLKFQGIWDVKTMQGLTGFSNDLFVPDKLEFNKDANMLKGGLVYADYITTVSDTYAQEIQTEYYGEGLNGLLSPRHFDMQGIVNGIDYTTYNPQTDSKIYMNYDASNFRKKKYVNKERLQEELGLDVDRKKYMIGLISRLTDQKGLDLINAVMDGLVDEFTQLVVIGTGEPQYENMFRHYAWKYPNRVSANICYSDDLAHKLYAAADAFLMPSRFEPCGLTQMISFRYGTVPIVRETGGLKDTVQAYNEYDNSGDGFSFTNYNADEMLQVINYSKHIFYDRKRQWNQMVDRGMANDFSWNASKFRYEGLYNYLLGE
;
A
#
# COMPACT_ATOMS: atom_id res chain seq x y z
N MET A 1 6.85 -28.22 -7.04
CA MET A 1 6.15 -26.91 -7.19
C MET A 1 5.76 -26.46 -5.80
N LYS A 2 6.28 -25.34 -5.36
CA LYS A 2 6.03 -24.74 -4.03
C LYS A 2 4.68 -24.04 -4.03
N LYS A 3 3.92 -24.17 -2.97
CA LYS A 3 2.54 -23.68 -2.88
C LYS A 3 2.42 -22.55 -1.88
N ILE A 4 2.03 -21.39 -2.35
CA ILE A 4 1.87 -20.19 -1.52
C ILE A 4 0.42 -19.72 -1.57
N LEU A 5 -0.18 -19.45 -0.42
CA LEU A 5 -1.48 -18.82 -0.32
C LEU A 5 -1.33 -17.40 0.23
N PHE A 6 -1.69 -16.40 -0.54
CA PHE A 6 -1.86 -15.03 -0.08
C PHE A 6 -3.26 -14.88 0.53
N ALA A 7 -3.34 -14.43 1.76
CA ALA A 7 -4.60 -14.13 2.45
C ALA A 7 -4.67 -12.63 2.75
N ALA A 8 -5.66 -11.95 2.17
CA ALA A 8 -5.77 -10.51 2.23
C ALA A 8 -7.22 -10.03 2.23
N SER A 9 -7.44 -8.80 2.67
CA SER A 9 -8.76 -8.17 2.65
C SER A 9 -9.10 -7.52 1.30
N GLU A 10 -8.11 -7.25 0.48
CA GLU A 10 -8.28 -6.61 -0.83
C GLU A 10 -7.21 -7.07 -1.84
N CYS A 11 -7.53 -6.98 -3.13
CA CYS A 11 -6.64 -7.39 -4.21
C CYS A 11 -7.11 -6.79 -5.54
N VAL A 12 -6.24 -6.08 -6.28
CA VAL A 12 -6.57 -5.65 -7.65
C VAL A 12 -6.63 -6.86 -8.59
N PRO A 13 -7.51 -6.88 -9.59
CA PRO A 13 -8.41 -5.79 -10.03
C PRO A 13 -9.80 -5.84 -9.37
N PHE A 14 -10.00 -6.66 -8.34
CA PHE A 14 -11.32 -6.92 -7.74
C PHE A 14 -11.76 -5.81 -6.81
N ILE A 15 -10.89 -5.42 -5.87
CA ILE A 15 -11.17 -4.38 -4.87
C ILE A 15 -9.86 -3.70 -4.46
N LYS A 16 -9.90 -2.36 -4.29
CA LYS A 16 -8.75 -1.56 -3.88
C LYS A 16 -9.17 -0.38 -3.01
N THR A 17 -8.53 -0.25 -1.86
CA THR A 17 -8.57 0.95 -1.01
C THR A 17 -7.18 1.50 -0.73
N GLY A 18 -6.14 0.67 -0.83
CA GLY A 18 -4.75 1.03 -0.54
C GLY A 18 -3.72 0.21 -1.30
N GLY A 19 -2.45 0.38 -0.91
CA GLY A 19 -1.32 -0.30 -1.55
C GLY A 19 -1.27 -1.81 -1.32
N LEU A 20 -1.95 -2.32 -0.27
CA LEU A 20 -2.09 -3.76 -0.03
C LEU A 20 -2.71 -4.46 -1.25
N ALA A 21 -3.75 -3.87 -1.83
CA ALA A 21 -4.41 -4.42 -3.01
C ALA A 21 -3.48 -4.54 -4.22
N ASP A 22 -2.59 -3.57 -4.41
CA ASP A 22 -1.58 -3.59 -5.48
C ASP A 22 -0.60 -4.75 -5.28
N VAL A 23 -0.14 -4.97 -4.05
CA VAL A 23 0.76 -6.09 -3.71
C VAL A 23 0.10 -7.43 -4.02
N CYS A 24 -1.10 -7.68 -3.47
CA CYS A 24 -1.81 -8.95 -3.63
C CYS A 24 -2.27 -9.21 -5.07
N GLY A 25 -2.42 -8.16 -5.88
CA GLY A 25 -2.84 -8.28 -7.28
C GLY A 25 -1.69 -8.39 -8.28
N ALA A 26 -0.49 -7.92 -7.92
CA ALA A 26 0.64 -7.87 -8.85
C ALA A 26 1.74 -8.88 -8.52
N LEU A 27 2.15 -9.00 -7.26
CA LEU A 27 3.24 -9.90 -6.86
C LEU A 27 2.96 -11.38 -7.21
N PRO A 28 1.75 -11.96 -6.97
CA PRO A 28 1.47 -13.34 -7.32
C PRO A 28 1.67 -13.70 -8.80
N LYS A 29 1.45 -12.75 -9.70
CA LYS A 29 1.59 -12.92 -11.15
C LYS A 29 3.04 -12.98 -11.63
N THR A 30 3.98 -12.55 -10.81
CA THR A 30 5.40 -12.48 -11.20
C THR A 30 6.16 -13.77 -11.00
N PHE A 31 5.63 -14.71 -10.21
CA PHE A 31 6.28 -15.99 -9.95
C PHE A 31 6.20 -16.91 -11.17
N ASP A 32 7.26 -17.70 -11.40
CA ASP A 32 7.24 -18.70 -12.47
C ASP A 32 6.30 -19.85 -12.06
N HIS A 33 5.21 -20.01 -12.80
CA HIS A 33 4.19 -21.05 -12.56
C HIS A 33 4.69 -22.50 -12.75
N LYS A 34 5.93 -22.70 -13.20
CA LYS A 34 6.56 -24.04 -13.25
C LYS A 34 7.08 -24.44 -11.87
N ASP A 35 7.55 -23.46 -11.10
CA ASP A 35 8.18 -23.69 -9.80
C ASP A 35 7.23 -23.34 -8.64
N TRP A 36 6.30 -22.39 -8.85
CA TRP A 36 5.43 -21.82 -7.84
C TRP A 36 3.94 -21.94 -8.21
N ASP A 37 3.12 -22.49 -7.31
CA ASP A 37 1.65 -22.40 -7.34
C ASP A 37 1.23 -21.34 -6.31
N VAL A 38 1.15 -20.10 -6.78
CA VAL A 38 0.74 -18.95 -5.93
C VAL A 38 -0.74 -18.69 -6.13
N ARG A 39 -1.51 -18.73 -5.06
CA ARG A 39 -2.95 -18.46 -5.02
C ARG A 39 -3.27 -17.33 -4.06
N VAL A 40 -4.41 -16.70 -4.27
CA VAL A 40 -4.87 -15.57 -3.44
C VAL A 40 -6.25 -15.88 -2.92
N VAL A 41 -6.53 -15.53 -1.67
CA VAL A 41 -7.88 -15.58 -1.09
C VAL A 41 -8.25 -14.22 -0.52
N ILE A 42 -9.45 -13.74 -0.89
CA ILE A 42 -10.05 -12.51 -0.40
C ILE A 42 -11.55 -12.72 -0.09
N PRO A 43 -12.20 -11.82 0.65
CA PRO A 43 -13.65 -11.86 0.80
C PRO A 43 -14.39 -11.59 -0.53
N ASN A 44 -15.55 -12.21 -0.72
CA ASN A 44 -16.45 -11.95 -1.86
C ASN A 44 -17.33 -10.72 -1.61
N TYR A 45 -16.73 -9.52 -1.63
CA TYR A 45 -17.49 -8.30 -1.45
C TYR A 45 -18.50 -8.04 -2.59
N SER A 46 -19.70 -7.58 -2.25
CA SER A 46 -20.71 -7.21 -3.26
C SER A 46 -20.30 -6.01 -4.12
N CYS A 47 -19.38 -5.18 -3.63
CA CYS A 47 -18.82 -4.05 -4.37
C CYS A 47 -17.73 -4.44 -5.40
N ILE A 48 -17.31 -5.69 -5.48
CA ILE A 48 -16.45 -6.17 -6.58
C ILE A 48 -17.21 -5.98 -7.90
N PRO A 49 -16.58 -5.39 -8.95
CA PRO A 49 -17.26 -5.11 -10.22
C PRO A 49 -17.90 -6.37 -10.83
N GLU A 50 -19.13 -6.23 -11.31
CA GLU A 50 -19.94 -7.32 -11.85
C GLU A 50 -19.25 -8.05 -13.02
N LYS A 51 -18.46 -7.34 -13.82
CA LYS A 51 -17.63 -7.94 -14.89
C LYS A 51 -16.70 -9.06 -14.41
N TYR A 52 -16.35 -9.08 -13.12
CA TYR A 52 -15.57 -10.17 -12.50
C TYR A 52 -16.50 -11.15 -11.78
N ARG A 53 -17.43 -10.67 -10.94
CA ARG A 53 -18.30 -11.51 -10.12
C ARG A 53 -19.13 -12.49 -10.93
N SER A 54 -19.63 -12.08 -12.11
CA SER A 54 -20.38 -12.93 -13.02
C SER A 54 -19.57 -14.11 -13.60
N GLN A 55 -18.25 -14.08 -13.45
CA GLN A 55 -17.34 -15.13 -13.93
C GLN A 55 -16.82 -16.02 -12.80
N PHE A 56 -17.22 -15.77 -11.54
CA PHE A 56 -16.79 -16.59 -10.42
C PHE A 56 -17.45 -17.96 -10.48
N GLU A 57 -16.62 -19.01 -10.39
CA GLU A 57 -17.04 -20.39 -10.38
C GLU A 57 -17.23 -20.87 -8.93
N TYR A 58 -18.37 -21.52 -8.68
CA TYR A 58 -18.60 -22.14 -7.38
C TYR A 58 -17.70 -23.37 -7.22
N VAL A 59 -17.02 -23.48 -6.04
CA VAL A 59 -16.15 -24.61 -5.71
C VAL A 59 -16.81 -25.50 -4.67
N THR A 60 -17.18 -24.96 -3.50
CA THR A 60 -17.77 -25.71 -2.39
C THR A 60 -18.44 -24.77 -1.39
N HIS A 61 -19.12 -25.34 -0.42
CA HIS A 61 -19.58 -24.63 0.77
C HIS A 61 -19.52 -25.53 1.99
N PHE A 62 -19.52 -24.90 3.16
CA PHE A 62 -19.60 -25.56 4.45
C PHE A 62 -20.20 -24.62 5.49
N TYR A 63 -20.47 -25.14 6.68
CA TYR A 63 -20.85 -24.34 7.85
C TYR A 63 -19.74 -24.40 8.88
N MET A 64 -19.44 -23.28 9.47
CA MET A 64 -18.33 -23.11 10.40
C MET A 64 -18.78 -22.35 11.65
N ALA A 65 -18.31 -22.78 12.81
CA ALA A 65 -18.35 -22.01 14.05
C ALA A 65 -16.98 -21.38 14.33
N CYS A 66 -16.95 -20.12 14.78
CA CYS A 66 -15.72 -19.52 15.31
C CYS A 66 -15.74 -19.58 16.84
N GLY A 67 -16.63 -18.82 17.48
CA GLY A 67 -16.85 -18.83 18.92
C GLY A 67 -18.35 -18.81 19.27
N SER A 68 -18.69 -18.49 20.52
CA SER A 68 -20.07 -18.46 20.97
C SER A 68 -20.93 -17.39 20.28
N TYR A 69 -20.32 -16.32 19.76
CA TYR A 69 -21.02 -15.27 19.02
C TYR A 69 -21.18 -15.63 17.53
N ILE A 70 -20.39 -16.57 17.04
CA ILE A 70 -20.48 -17.11 15.67
C ILE A 70 -20.65 -18.63 15.76
N PRO A 71 -21.81 -19.12 16.21
CA PRO A 71 -22.00 -20.55 16.52
C PRO A 71 -22.12 -21.44 15.27
N SER A 72 -22.59 -20.88 14.15
CA SER A 72 -22.65 -21.56 12.86
C SER A 72 -22.95 -20.52 11.78
N LYS A 73 -22.08 -20.41 10.79
CA LYS A 73 -22.25 -19.51 9.62
C LYS A 73 -21.93 -20.26 8.34
N TYR A 74 -22.67 -19.92 7.31
CA TYR A 74 -22.40 -20.37 5.93
C TYR A 74 -21.07 -19.80 5.45
N VAL A 75 -20.27 -20.63 4.81
CA VAL A 75 -19.05 -20.25 4.06
C VAL A 75 -19.16 -20.82 2.66
N GLY A 76 -19.34 -19.96 1.67
CA GLY A 76 -19.17 -20.32 0.27
C GLY A 76 -17.74 -20.09 -0.18
N VAL A 77 -17.26 -20.90 -1.10
CA VAL A 77 -15.96 -20.74 -1.74
C VAL A 77 -16.17 -20.68 -3.23
N LEU A 78 -15.81 -19.53 -3.81
CA LEU A 78 -15.81 -19.31 -5.24
C LEU A 78 -14.36 -19.20 -5.73
N GLN A 79 -14.14 -19.40 -7.03
CA GLN A 79 -12.82 -19.22 -7.64
C GLN A 79 -12.92 -18.44 -8.94
N TYR A 80 -11.80 -17.82 -9.30
CA TYR A 80 -11.59 -17.19 -10.60
C TYR A 80 -10.12 -17.30 -10.98
N LYS A 81 -9.83 -17.55 -12.26
CA LYS A 81 -8.45 -17.61 -12.76
C LYS A 81 -8.15 -16.40 -13.62
N LEU A 82 -7.09 -15.69 -13.28
CA LEU A 82 -6.65 -14.50 -14.01
C LEU A 82 -5.13 -14.45 -14.06
N ASP A 83 -4.57 -14.27 -15.25
CA ASP A 83 -3.11 -14.14 -15.48
C ASP A 83 -2.28 -15.27 -14.85
N GLY A 84 -2.78 -16.51 -14.91
CA GLY A 84 -2.12 -17.70 -14.36
C GLY A 84 -2.31 -17.92 -12.86
N VAL A 85 -2.87 -16.96 -12.13
CA VAL A 85 -3.14 -17.04 -10.69
C VAL A 85 -4.57 -17.50 -10.44
N THR A 86 -4.75 -18.40 -9.45
CA THR A 86 -6.08 -18.78 -8.94
C THR A 86 -6.44 -17.91 -7.75
N TYR A 87 -7.57 -17.23 -7.87
CA TYR A 87 -8.16 -16.41 -6.80
C TYR A 87 -9.34 -17.15 -6.20
N TYR A 88 -9.38 -17.24 -4.86
CA TYR A 88 -10.52 -17.73 -4.10
C TYR A 88 -11.26 -16.56 -3.45
N PHE A 89 -12.56 -16.71 -3.34
CA PHE A 89 -13.44 -15.71 -2.71
C PHE A 89 -14.27 -16.40 -1.64
N ILE A 90 -14.12 -15.94 -0.39
CA ILE A 90 -14.96 -16.40 0.74
C ILE A 90 -16.28 -15.68 0.67
N ASP A 91 -17.36 -16.42 0.43
CA ASP A 91 -18.71 -15.87 0.30
C ASP A 91 -19.51 -16.03 1.57
N ASN A 92 -20.03 -14.92 2.04
CA ASN A 92 -21.07 -14.84 3.07
C ASN A 92 -21.79 -13.50 2.92
N GLN A 93 -23.07 -13.56 2.55
CA GLN A 93 -23.85 -12.35 2.29
C GLN A 93 -24.09 -11.47 3.52
N GLU A 94 -24.05 -12.05 4.72
CA GLU A 94 -24.17 -11.28 5.96
C GLU A 94 -22.95 -10.39 6.20
N TYR A 95 -21.74 -10.87 5.89
CA TYR A 95 -20.49 -10.15 6.16
C TYR A 95 -19.98 -9.32 4.97
N PHE A 96 -20.20 -9.78 3.74
CA PHE A 96 -19.54 -9.20 2.56
C PHE A 96 -20.48 -8.48 1.60
N ASN A 97 -21.77 -8.35 1.96
CA ASN A 97 -22.68 -7.48 1.22
C ASN A 97 -22.51 -6.03 1.68
N CYS A 98 -21.51 -5.36 1.16
CA CYS A 98 -21.12 -4.00 1.54
C CYS A 98 -20.71 -3.16 0.33
N PHE A 99 -20.87 -1.83 0.45
CA PHE A 99 -20.45 -0.87 -0.57
C PHE A 99 -18.96 -0.56 -0.51
N VAL A 100 -18.33 -0.75 0.65
CA VAL A 100 -16.91 -0.54 0.92
C VAL A 100 -16.39 -1.68 1.80
N PRO A 101 -15.13 -2.09 1.63
CA PRO A 101 -14.58 -3.24 2.40
C PRO A 101 -14.46 -2.98 3.90
N TYR A 102 -14.26 -1.73 4.30
CA TYR A 102 -14.04 -1.33 5.69
C TYR A 102 -15.10 -0.32 6.12
N GLY A 103 -15.60 -0.45 7.34
CA GLY A 103 -16.65 0.40 7.87
C GLY A 103 -16.57 0.57 9.39
N ASP A 104 -17.59 0.11 10.10
CA ASP A 104 -17.59 0.09 11.55
C ASP A 104 -16.63 -0.95 12.11
N MET A 105 -15.71 -0.54 12.99
CA MET A 105 -14.64 -1.40 13.51
C MET A 105 -15.18 -2.65 14.19
N ARG A 106 -16.27 -2.54 14.96
CA ARG A 106 -16.86 -3.72 15.64
C ARG A 106 -17.30 -4.78 14.64
N TYR A 107 -17.97 -4.33 13.56
CA TYR A 107 -18.41 -5.21 12.50
C TYR A 107 -17.24 -5.77 11.70
N ASP A 108 -16.23 -4.96 11.45
CA ASP A 108 -15.03 -5.39 10.74
C ASP A 108 -14.22 -6.43 11.54
N ILE A 109 -14.14 -6.31 12.86
CA ILE A 109 -13.53 -7.30 13.75
C ILE A 109 -14.24 -8.66 13.63
N GLU A 110 -15.57 -8.69 13.68
CA GLU A 110 -16.35 -9.92 13.54
C GLU A 110 -16.17 -10.53 12.15
N LYS A 111 -16.29 -9.70 11.11
CA LYS A 111 -16.15 -10.06 9.70
C LYS A 111 -14.80 -10.70 9.39
N PHE A 112 -13.71 -10.11 9.85
CA PHE A 112 -12.37 -10.62 9.58
C PHE A 112 -11.98 -11.77 10.50
N THR A 113 -12.53 -11.86 11.72
CA THR A 113 -12.44 -13.09 12.54
C THR A 113 -13.05 -14.29 11.80
N PHE A 114 -14.24 -14.10 11.21
CA PHE A 114 -14.88 -15.12 10.37
C PHE A 114 -14.04 -15.46 9.14
N PHE A 115 -13.55 -14.46 8.42
CA PHE A 115 -12.71 -14.64 7.22
C PHE A 115 -11.47 -15.47 7.52
N ASP A 116 -10.73 -15.14 8.57
CA ASP A 116 -9.47 -15.79 8.94
C ASP A 116 -9.65 -17.28 9.21
N LYS A 117 -10.69 -17.66 9.95
CA LYS A 117 -10.98 -19.07 10.19
C LYS A 117 -11.49 -19.78 8.92
N ALA A 118 -12.30 -19.11 8.12
CA ALA A 118 -12.82 -19.66 6.86
C ALA A 118 -11.70 -19.97 5.86
N VAL A 119 -10.65 -19.14 5.80
CA VAL A 119 -9.48 -19.37 4.96
C VAL A 119 -8.80 -20.70 5.28
N LEU A 120 -8.58 -21.00 6.55
CA LEU A 120 -7.99 -22.28 6.94
C LEU A 120 -8.94 -23.45 6.71
N SER A 121 -10.21 -23.29 7.09
CA SER A 121 -11.24 -24.35 7.01
C SER A 121 -11.52 -24.80 5.57
N MET A 122 -11.36 -23.92 4.57
CA MET A 122 -11.58 -24.29 3.16
C MET A 122 -10.48 -25.18 2.59
N LEU A 123 -9.23 -25.07 3.10
CA LEU A 123 -8.06 -25.69 2.46
C LEU A 123 -8.16 -27.21 2.22
N PRO A 124 -8.58 -28.03 3.20
CA PRO A 124 -8.80 -29.45 2.97
C PRO A 124 -9.90 -29.73 1.93
N LEU A 125 -10.95 -28.89 1.93
CA LEU A 125 -12.14 -29.08 1.06
C LEU A 125 -11.85 -28.78 -0.41
N ILE A 126 -10.95 -27.83 -0.66
CA ILE A 126 -10.52 -27.48 -2.03
C ILE A 126 -9.29 -28.30 -2.49
N GLY A 127 -8.76 -29.19 -1.64
CA GLY A 127 -7.59 -30.01 -1.95
C GLY A 127 -6.30 -29.21 -2.15
N PHE A 128 -6.21 -28.02 -1.56
CA PHE A 128 -5.01 -27.18 -1.65
C PHE A 128 -4.33 -27.06 -0.30
N ARG A 129 -3.18 -27.72 -0.15
CA ARG A 129 -2.32 -27.60 1.03
C ARG A 129 -1.16 -26.68 0.68
N PRO A 130 -1.15 -25.41 1.14
CA PRO A 130 -0.02 -24.52 0.93
C PRO A 130 1.18 -24.96 1.77
N ASP A 131 2.39 -24.63 1.30
CA ASP A 131 3.61 -24.72 2.08
C ASP A 131 3.78 -23.48 2.96
N ILE A 132 3.34 -22.32 2.46
CA ILE A 132 3.35 -21.04 3.17
C ILE A 132 2.00 -20.35 3.02
N ILE A 133 1.47 -19.80 4.12
CA ILE A 133 0.36 -18.84 4.12
C ILE A 133 0.93 -17.46 4.37
N HIS A 134 0.79 -16.57 3.41
CA HIS A 134 1.26 -15.19 3.47
C HIS A 134 0.09 -14.26 3.81
N CYS A 135 0.03 -13.82 5.06
CA CYS A 135 -1.04 -13.00 5.62
C CYS A 135 -0.70 -11.51 5.51
N HIS A 136 -1.70 -10.69 5.21
CA HIS A 136 -1.52 -9.26 4.97
C HIS A 136 -2.38 -8.40 5.89
N ASP A 137 -1.73 -7.60 6.77
CA ASP A 137 -2.32 -6.69 7.74
C ASP A 137 -3.25 -7.38 8.76
N TRP A 138 -3.86 -6.60 9.64
CA TRP A 138 -4.68 -7.08 10.75
C TRP A 138 -5.89 -7.90 10.33
N GLN A 139 -6.39 -7.67 9.12
CA GLN A 139 -7.54 -8.38 8.56
C GLN A 139 -7.26 -9.86 8.25
N ALA A 140 -6.00 -10.25 8.24
CA ALA A 140 -5.55 -11.64 8.15
C ALA A 140 -4.74 -12.06 9.39
N GLY A 141 -4.82 -11.26 10.46
CA GLY A 141 -3.99 -11.40 11.66
C GLY A 141 -4.29 -12.60 12.51
N LEU A 142 -5.51 -13.13 12.49
CA LEU A 142 -5.84 -14.33 13.27
C LEU A 142 -5.54 -15.64 12.53
N ILE A 143 -5.18 -15.63 11.23
CA ILE A 143 -4.80 -16.85 10.50
C ILE A 143 -3.62 -17.56 11.17
N PRO A 144 -2.48 -16.89 11.48
CA PRO A 144 -1.37 -17.56 12.18
C PRO A 144 -1.77 -18.03 13.59
N VAL A 145 -2.67 -17.30 14.28
CA VAL A 145 -3.15 -17.69 15.60
C VAL A 145 -3.97 -18.98 15.54
N TYR A 146 -4.97 -19.04 14.65
CA TYR A 146 -5.76 -20.26 14.42
C TYR A 146 -4.89 -21.42 13.96
N LEU A 147 -3.98 -21.20 13.02
CA LEU A 147 -3.08 -22.22 12.48
C LEU A 147 -2.29 -22.91 13.60
N LYS A 148 -1.75 -22.15 14.54
CA LYS A 148 -0.87 -22.68 15.61
C LYS A 148 -1.63 -23.21 16.84
N ASN A 149 -2.86 -22.77 17.09
CA ASN A 149 -3.59 -23.12 18.31
C ASN A 149 -4.77 -24.08 18.09
N GLU A 150 -5.43 -24.04 16.93
CA GLU A 150 -6.59 -24.87 16.65
C GLU A 150 -6.32 -25.90 15.55
N PHE A 151 -5.82 -25.46 14.39
CA PHE A 151 -5.69 -26.30 13.21
C PHE A 151 -4.49 -27.26 13.26
N GLN A 152 -3.53 -27.08 14.16
CA GLN A 152 -2.44 -28.06 14.39
C GLN A 152 -2.90 -29.42 14.92
N ALA A 153 -4.14 -29.55 15.39
CA ALA A 153 -4.70 -30.83 15.74
C ALA A 153 -4.89 -31.77 14.53
N ASP A 154 -5.00 -31.21 13.32
CA ASP A 154 -5.13 -31.95 12.07
C ASP A 154 -3.80 -32.00 11.32
N SER A 155 -3.37 -33.21 10.96
CA SER A 155 -2.12 -33.47 10.24
C SER A 155 -2.03 -32.78 8.86
N PHE A 156 -3.16 -32.38 8.27
CA PHE A 156 -3.19 -31.61 7.04
C PHE A 156 -2.40 -30.29 7.18
N PHE A 157 -2.42 -29.67 8.36
CA PHE A 157 -1.78 -28.37 8.61
C PHE A 157 -0.34 -28.46 9.13
N TRP A 158 0.17 -29.64 9.39
CA TRP A 158 1.52 -29.78 9.92
C TRP A 158 2.59 -29.29 8.94
N GLY A 159 3.53 -28.48 9.46
CA GLY A 159 4.64 -27.94 8.68
C GLY A 159 4.28 -26.76 7.75
N ILE A 160 3.01 -26.33 7.70
CA ILE A 160 2.64 -25.10 7.01
C ILE A 160 3.29 -23.93 7.76
N ARG A 161 4.04 -23.10 7.03
CA ARG A 161 4.63 -21.87 7.54
C ARG A 161 3.69 -20.68 7.34
N SER A 162 3.89 -19.65 8.15
CA SER A 162 3.11 -18.41 8.02
C SER A 162 4.02 -17.18 8.00
N ILE A 163 3.70 -16.22 7.13
CA ILE A 163 4.31 -14.90 7.06
C ILE A 163 3.25 -13.87 7.39
N MET A 164 3.60 -12.86 8.19
CA MET A 164 2.76 -11.71 8.45
C MET A 164 3.38 -10.45 7.86
N THR A 165 2.72 -9.84 6.85
CA THR A 165 3.16 -8.59 6.25
C THR A 165 2.43 -7.41 6.86
N ILE A 166 3.19 -6.43 7.34
CA ILE A 166 2.72 -5.14 7.83
C ILE A 166 2.77 -4.15 6.67
N HIS A 167 1.60 -3.72 6.15
CA HIS A 167 1.52 -2.63 5.20
C HIS A 167 1.42 -1.27 5.89
N ASN A 168 0.70 -1.20 7.02
CA ASN A 168 0.63 -0.01 7.84
C ASN A 168 0.32 -0.37 9.31
N LEU A 169 1.32 -0.22 10.17
CA LEU A 169 1.24 -0.61 11.59
C LEU A 169 0.23 0.22 12.40
N LYS A 170 -0.21 1.38 11.89
CA LYS A 170 -1.23 2.21 12.53
C LYS A 170 -2.58 1.48 12.67
N PHE A 171 -2.88 0.54 11.77
CA PHE A 171 -4.14 -0.21 11.76
C PHE A 171 -3.91 -1.62 12.32
N GLN A 172 -4.53 -1.93 13.46
CA GLN A 172 -4.18 -3.12 14.23
C GLN A 172 -5.35 -4.07 14.53
N GLY A 173 -6.60 -3.66 14.31
CA GLY A 173 -7.77 -4.48 14.64
C GLY A 173 -7.88 -4.72 16.13
N ILE A 174 -8.04 -3.64 16.92
CA ILE A 174 -8.12 -3.67 18.39
C ILE A 174 -9.58 -3.64 18.82
N TRP A 175 -9.95 -4.55 19.73
CA TRP A 175 -11.27 -4.60 20.33
C TRP A 175 -11.24 -5.25 21.71
N ASP A 176 -12.31 -5.11 22.52
CA ASP A 176 -12.36 -5.64 23.87
C ASP A 176 -12.20 -7.17 23.92
N VAL A 177 -11.48 -7.67 24.93
CA VAL A 177 -11.14 -9.09 25.09
C VAL A 177 -12.38 -9.98 25.16
N LYS A 178 -13.43 -9.56 25.86
CA LYS A 178 -14.63 -10.39 26.05
C LYS A 178 -15.35 -10.65 24.72
N THR A 179 -15.48 -9.60 23.89
CA THR A 179 -16.05 -9.74 22.55
C THR A 179 -15.17 -10.62 21.68
N MET A 180 -13.85 -10.41 21.71
CA MET A 180 -12.91 -11.23 20.93
C MET A 180 -12.95 -12.70 21.34
N GLN A 181 -13.07 -13.03 22.62
CA GLN A 181 -13.29 -14.39 23.09
C GLN A 181 -14.59 -15.00 22.55
N GLY A 182 -15.67 -14.23 22.60
CA GLY A 182 -16.96 -14.64 22.05
C GLY A 182 -16.93 -14.88 20.54
N LEU A 183 -16.17 -14.08 19.79
CA LEU A 183 -16.04 -14.20 18.34
C LEU A 183 -15.12 -15.35 17.94
N THR A 184 -13.94 -15.44 18.55
CA THR A 184 -12.88 -16.37 18.13
C THR A 184 -13.04 -17.78 18.73
N GLY A 185 -13.62 -17.88 19.92
CA GLY A 185 -13.61 -19.10 20.73
C GLY A 185 -12.28 -19.40 21.40
N PHE A 186 -11.35 -18.48 21.38
CA PHE A 186 -10.03 -18.66 22.01
C PHE A 186 -10.12 -18.68 23.53
N SER A 187 -9.29 -19.50 24.16
CA SER A 187 -9.17 -19.59 25.61
C SER A 187 -8.48 -18.34 26.21
N ASN A 188 -8.66 -18.13 27.51
CA ASN A 188 -8.12 -16.98 28.24
C ASN A 188 -6.61 -16.85 28.14
N ASP A 189 -5.88 -17.94 27.99
CA ASP A 189 -4.42 -17.98 27.91
C ASP A 189 -3.87 -17.37 26.60
N LEU A 190 -4.73 -17.10 25.62
CA LEU A 190 -4.35 -16.36 24.41
C LEU A 190 -4.48 -14.83 24.60
N PHE A 191 -5.23 -14.36 25.58
CA PHE A 191 -5.43 -12.93 25.85
C PHE A 191 -4.55 -12.44 27.02
N VAL A 192 -3.26 -12.67 26.89
CA VAL A 192 -2.21 -12.24 27.84
C VAL A 192 -1.23 -11.31 27.15
N PRO A 193 -0.44 -10.48 27.89
CA PRO A 193 0.46 -9.48 27.33
C PRO A 193 1.47 -9.99 26.28
N ASP A 194 1.91 -11.25 26.42
CA ASP A 194 2.85 -11.85 25.47
C ASP A 194 2.19 -12.40 24.19
N LYS A 195 0.86 -12.37 24.11
CA LYS A 195 0.08 -12.92 22.98
C LYS A 195 -0.84 -11.86 22.37
N LEU A 196 -2.15 -11.97 22.51
CA LEU A 196 -3.12 -11.08 21.86
C LEU A 196 -3.49 -9.85 22.68
N GLU A 197 -3.28 -9.85 24.00
CA GLU A 197 -3.64 -8.68 24.83
C GLU A 197 -2.80 -7.47 24.47
N PHE A 198 -3.44 -6.30 24.37
CA PHE A 198 -2.83 -5.01 24.11
C PHE A 198 -3.60 -3.91 24.82
N ASN A 199 -2.99 -3.33 25.87
CA ASN A 199 -3.59 -2.25 26.67
C ASN A 199 -4.98 -2.63 27.26
N LYS A 200 -5.15 -3.86 27.74
CA LYS A 200 -6.39 -4.48 28.25
C LYS A 200 -7.41 -4.88 27.19
N ASP A 201 -7.17 -4.57 25.93
CA ASP A 201 -7.94 -5.03 24.78
C ASP A 201 -7.22 -6.19 24.07
N ALA A 202 -7.82 -6.74 23.03
CA ALA A 202 -7.19 -7.72 22.15
C ALA A 202 -6.83 -7.06 20.81
N ASN A 203 -5.72 -7.49 20.23
CA ASN A 203 -5.17 -6.92 19.01
C ASN A 203 -4.90 -8.03 17.99
N MET A 204 -5.63 -8.00 16.86
CA MET A 204 -5.55 -9.02 15.81
C MET A 204 -4.19 -9.03 15.12
N LEU A 205 -3.65 -7.86 14.77
CA LEU A 205 -2.32 -7.76 14.15
C LEU A 205 -1.24 -8.30 15.10
N LYS A 206 -1.30 -7.91 16.37
CA LYS A 206 -0.37 -8.43 17.39
C LYS A 206 -0.40 -9.95 17.45
N GLY A 207 -1.60 -10.55 17.44
CA GLY A 207 -1.74 -12.00 17.37
C GLY A 207 -1.03 -12.59 16.16
N GLY A 208 -1.25 -12.03 14.98
CA GLY A 208 -0.55 -12.43 13.76
C GLY A 208 0.96 -12.33 13.86
N LEU A 209 1.45 -11.22 14.41
CA LEU A 209 2.89 -10.98 14.60
C LEU A 209 3.52 -11.94 15.62
N VAL A 210 2.81 -12.30 16.68
CA VAL A 210 3.32 -13.26 17.69
C VAL A 210 3.43 -14.67 17.11
N TYR A 211 2.43 -15.10 16.33
CA TYR A 211 2.31 -16.51 15.91
C TYR A 211 2.87 -16.78 14.49
N ALA A 212 3.13 -15.78 13.68
CA ALA A 212 3.78 -15.97 12.38
C ALA A 212 5.22 -16.47 12.51
N ASP A 213 5.63 -17.34 11.58
CA ASP A 213 7.00 -17.85 11.51
C ASP A 213 7.98 -16.76 11.04
N TYR A 214 7.50 -15.76 10.27
CA TYR A 214 8.30 -14.63 9.80
C TYR A 214 7.45 -13.36 9.63
N ILE A 215 8.07 -12.20 9.79
CA ILE A 215 7.43 -10.90 9.64
C ILE A 215 8.04 -10.19 8.43
N THR A 216 7.21 -9.60 7.58
CA THR A 216 7.69 -8.67 6.55
C THR A 216 7.00 -7.32 6.67
N THR A 217 7.65 -6.29 6.16
CA THR A 217 7.03 -5.00 5.91
C THR A 217 7.51 -4.44 4.57
N VAL A 218 7.02 -3.28 4.19
CA VAL A 218 7.07 -2.80 2.81
C VAL A 218 8.21 -1.85 2.49
N SER A 219 9.22 -1.76 3.37
CA SER A 219 10.52 -1.11 3.10
C SER A 219 11.54 -1.42 4.18
N ASP A 220 12.83 -1.36 3.86
CA ASP A 220 13.92 -1.65 4.80
C ASP A 220 13.97 -0.58 5.91
N THR A 221 13.84 0.70 5.57
CA THR A 221 13.78 1.78 6.56
C THR A 221 12.55 1.64 7.47
N TYR A 222 11.37 1.31 6.93
CA TYR A 222 10.18 1.13 7.76
C TYR A 222 10.32 -0.06 8.71
N ALA A 223 10.99 -1.14 8.29
CA ALA A 223 11.30 -2.26 9.19
C ALA A 223 12.15 -1.83 10.40
N GLN A 224 13.03 -0.85 10.24
CA GLN A 224 13.81 -0.26 11.33
C GLN A 224 12.97 0.73 12.16
N GLU A 225 12.19 1.59 11.51
CA GLU A 225 11.36 2.60 12.16
C GLU A 225 10.36 1.97 13.13
N ILE A 226 9.61 0.93 12.72
CA ILE A 226 8.56 0.30 13.54
C ILE A 226 9.09 -0.44 14.78
N GLN A 227 10.39 -0.62 14.90
CA GLN A 227 11.05 -1.14 16.11
C GLN A 227 11.32 -0.04 17.17
N THR A 228 11.09 1.22 16.82
CA THR A 228 11.28 2.37 17.72
C THR A 228 9.98 2.77 18.40
N GLU A 229 10.07 3.44 19.55
CA GLU A 229 8.91 3.91 20.29
C GLU A 229 8.06 4.90 19.46
N TYR A 230 8.69 5.76 18.66
CA TYR A 230 8.02 6.79 17.88
C TYR A 230 7.16 6.24 16.73
N TYR A 231 7.63 5.20 16.03
CA TYR A 231 6.93 4.62 14.88
C TYR A 231 6.27 3.27 15.17
N GLY A 232 6.52 2.69 16.35
CA GLY A 232 6.12 1.32 16.67
C GLY A 232 4.66 1.15 17.06
N GLU A 233 3.87 2.24 17.18
CA GLU A 233 2.44 2.21 17.49
C GLU A 233 2.12 1.30 18.70
N GLY A 234 3.03 1.29 19.69
CA GLY A 234 2.94 0.45 20.89
C GLY A 234 3.37 -1.01 20.71
N LEU A 235 3.76 -1.43 19.51
CA LEU A 235 4.22 -2.79 19.21
C LEU A 235 5.76 -2.91 19.06
N ASN A 236 6.50 -1.82 19.26
CA ASN A 236 7.97 -1.83 19.19
C ASN A 236 8.62 -2.83 20.15
N GLY A 237 8.04 -3.03 21.35
CA GLY A 237 8.51 -4.04 22.31
C GLY A 237 8.35 -5.50 21.83
N LEU A 238 7.41 -5.76 20.92
CA LEU A 238 7.25 -7.04 20.24
C LEU A 238 8.17 -7.15 19.01
N LEU A 239 8.25 -6.08 18.20
CA LEU A 239 8.95 -6.10 16.91
C LEU A 239 10.48 -6.08 17.08
N SER A 240 11.01 -5.31 18.03
CA SER A 240 12.45 -5.20 18.25
C SER A 240 13.14 -6.54 18.60
N PRO A 241 12.62 -7.40 19.49
CA PRO A 241 13.19 -8.74 19.71
C PRO A 241 13.09 -9.66 18.48
N ARG A 242 12.14 -9.41 17.58
CA ARG A 242 11.92 -10.19 16.36
C ARG A 242 12.66 -9.67 15.13
N HIS A 243 13.65 -8.80 15.30
CA HIS A 243 14.40 -8.23 14.16
C HIS A 243 15.14 -9.29 13.32
N PHE A 244 15.46 -10.46 13.86
CA PHE A 244 16.14 -11.55 13.14
C PHE A 244 15.21 -12.33 12.20
N ASP A 245 13.91 -12.34 12.47
CA ASP A 245 12.87 -12.98 11.67
C ASP A 245 11.89 -11.91 11.09
N MET A 246 12.45 -10.72 10.82
CA MET A 246 11.74 -9.62 10.18
C MET A 246 12.61 -8.96 9.10
N GLN A 247 12.01 -8.63 7.96
CA GLN A 247 12.67 -7.83 6.92
C GLN A 247 11.69 -6.88 6.23
N GLY A 248 12.21 -5.76 5.73
CA GLY A 248 11.50 -4.89 4.80
C GLY A 248 11.70 -5.36 3.36
N ILE A 249 10.68 -5.27 2.52
CA ILE A 249 10.78 -5.51 1.08
C ILE A 249 10.00 -4.41 0.37
N VAL A 250 10.70 -3.53 -0.35
CA VAL A 250 10.06 -2.44 -1.10
C VAL A 250 9.09 -3.00 -2.13
N ASN A 251 7.87 -2.45 -2.18
CA ASN A 251 6.87 -2.84 -3.16
C ASN A 251 7.30 -2.47 -4.58
N GLY A 252 6.84 -3.24 -5.55
CA GLY A 252 6.92 -2.85 -6.95
C GLY A 252 5.74 -1.98 -7.39
N ILE A 253 5.82 -1.45 -8.61
CA ILE A 253 4.68 -0.87 -9.32
C ILE A 253 4.41 -1.64 -10.61
N ASP A 254 3.16 -1.62 -11.07
CA ASP A 254 2.77 -2.28 -12.31
C ASP A 254 3.16 -1.43 -13.54
N TYR A 255 4.19 -1.88 -14.26
CA TYR A 255 4.70 -1.24 -15.48
C TYR A 255 3.78 -1.41 -16.70
N THR A 256 2.74 -2.23 -16.63
CA THR A 256 1.69 -2.26 -17.65
C THR A 256 0.71 -1.10 -17.47
N THR A 257 0.34 -0.82 -16.24
CA THR A 257 -0.57 0.27 -15.88
C THR A 257 0.16 1.62 -15.92
N TYR A 258 1.37 1.70 -15.33
CA TYR A 258 2.14 2.94 -15.23
C TYR A 258 3.27 2.97 -16.26
N ASN A 259 2.92 3.28 -17.52
CA ASN A 259 3.87 3.36 -18.61
C ASN A 259 3.57 4.55 -19.54
N PRO A 260 4.36 5.64 -19.47
CA PRO A 260 4.09 6.83 -20.27
C PRO A 260 4.12 6.60 -21.80
N GLN A 261 4.73 5.49 -22.28
CA GLN A 261 4.72 5.15 -23.71
C GLN A 261 3.35 4.66 -24.18
N THR A 262 2.58 3.98 -23.35
CA THR A 262 1.35 3.27 -23.72
C THR A 262 0.13 3.71 -22.94
N ASP A 263 0.29 4.60 -21.97
CA ASP A 263 -0.78 5.09 -21.12
C ASP A 263 -1.81 5.88 -21.93
N SER A 264 -3.02 5.33 -22.04
CA SER A 264 -4.14 5.95 -22.79
C SER A 264 -4.80 7.14 -22.06
N LYS A 265 -4.47 7.36 -20.78
CA LYS A 265 -5.06 8.40 -19.93
C LYS A 265 -4.32 9.74 -20.04
N ILE A 266 -3.08 9.75 -20.53
CA ILE A 266 -2.30 10.97 -20.68
C ILE A 266 -2.52 11.62 -22.05
N TYR A 267 -2.27 12.92 -22.15
CA TYR A 267 -2.55 13.66 -23.41
C TYR A 267 -1.55 13.34 -24.52
N MET A 268 -0.31 13.08 -24.17
CA MET A 268 0.77 12.78 -25.12
C MET A 268 1.68 11.70 -24.54
N ASN A 269 1.78 10.58 -25.26
CA ASN A 269 2.68 9.49 -24.85
C ASN A 269 4.15 9.85 -25.13
N TYR A 270 5.03 9.41 -24.23
CA TYR A 270 6.47 9.67 -24.30
C TYR A 270 7.29 8.56 -23.62
N ASP A 271 8.59 8.63 -23.81
CA ASP A 271 9.60 7.79 -23.18
C ASP A 271 10.83 8.62 -22.76
N ALA A 272 11.82 7.96 -22.17
CA ALA A 272 13.06 8.59 -21.72
C ALA A 272 13.83 9.35 -22.83
N SER A 273 13.67 8.95 -24.10
CA SER A 273 14.36 9.58 -25.22
C SER A 273 13.74 10.93 -25.63
N ASN A 274 12.44 11.14 -25.35
CA ASN A 274 11.68 12.27 -25.88
C ASN A 274 10.87 13.06 -24.84
N PHE A 275 10.92 12.69 -23.54
CA PHE A 275 10.16 13.36 -22.48
C PHE A 275 10.39 14.87 -22.42
N ARG A 276 11.62 15.34 -22.72
CA ARG A 276 12.03 16.75 -22.68
C ARG A 276 11.16 17.68 -23.56
N LYS A 277 10.49 17.10 -24.55
CA LYS A 277 9.57 17.85 -25.44
C LYS A 277 8.12 17.50 -25.14
N LYS A 278 7.81 16.22 -25.03
CA LYS A 278 6.42 15.72 -24.95
C LYS A 278 5.76 15.93 -23.58
N LYS A 279 6.56 15.92 -22.49
CA LYS A 279 6.06 16.18 -21.14
C LYS A 279 5.47 17.60 -21.00
N TYR A 280 6.01 18.58 -21.72
CA TYR A 280 5.45 19.94 -21.75
C TYR A 280 4.05 19.99 -22.37
N VAL A 281 3.74 19.14 -23.35
CA VAL A 281 2.40 19.05 -23.91
C VAL A 281 1.41 18.57 -22.84
N ASN A 282 1.78 17.54 -22.06
CA ASN A 282 0.96 17.08 -20.95
C ASN A 282 0.72 18.17 -19.91
N LYS A 283 1.76 18.96 -19.58
CA LYS A 283 1.65 20.08 -18.64
C LYS A 283 0.67 21.15 -19.14
N GLU A 284 0.87 21.67 -20.35
CA GLU A 284 0.04 22.73 -20.93
C GLU A 284 -1.45 22.29 -21.02
N ARG A 285 -1.69 21.04 -21.42
CA ARG A 285 -3.06 20.50 -21.50
C ARG A 285 -3.70 20.33 -20.12
N LEU A 286 -2.93 19.92 -19.12
CA LEU A 286 -3.44 19.82 -17.75
C LEU A 286 -3.70 21.20 -17.15
N GLN A 287 -2.85 22.19 -17.43
CA GLN A 287 -3.09 23.59 -17.03
C GLN A 287 -4.41 24.11 -17.63
N GLU A 288 -4.66 23.86 -18.91
CA GLU A 288 -5.94 24.23 -19.58
C GLU A 288 -7.13 23.53 -18.90
N GLU A 289 -7.06 22.20 -18.68
CA GLU A 289 -8.16 21.42 -18.06
C GLU A 289 -8.50 21.90 -16.66
N LEU A 290 -7.48 22.30 -15.88
CA LEU A 290 -7.63 22.72 -14.48
C LEU A 290 -7.81 24.23 -14.29
N GLY A 291 -7.86 25.03 -15.36
CA GLY A 291 -8.01 26.47 -15.30
C GLY A 291 -6.80 27.19 -14.67
N LEU A 292 -5.62 26.61 -14.79
CA LEU A 292 -4.37 27.22 -14.35
C LEU A 292 -3.78 28.13 -15.46
N ASP A 293 -2.84 29.03 -15.08
CA ASP A 293 -2.08 29.78 -16.09
C ASP A 293 -1.33 28.81 -17.01
N VAL A 294 -1.60 28.89 -18.31
CA VAL A 294 -0.96 28.00 -19.30
C VAL A 294 0.44 28.53 -19.63
N ASP A 295 1.43 27.98 -18.97
CA ASP A 295 2.85 28.30 -19.20
C ASP A 295 3.71 27.08 -18.81
N ARG A 296 4.36 26.47 -19.82
CA ARG A 296 5.29 25.34 -19.60
C ARG A 296 6.49 25.66 -18.71
N LYS A 297 6.81 26.96 -18.51
CA LYS A 297 7.93 27.40 -17.69
C LYS A 297 7.57 27.43 -16.20
N LYS A 298 6.29 27.49 -15.83
CA LYS A 298 5.87 27.39 -14.42
C LYS A 298 6.34 26.06 -13.82
N TYR A 299 6.83 26.12 -12.59
CA TYR A 299 7.19 24.91 -11.86
C TYR A 299 5.94 24.27 -11.27
N MET A 300 5.52 23.14 -11.82
CA MET A 300 4.31 22.44 -11.38
C MET A 300 4.65 21.36 -10.36
N ILE A 301 4.12 21.51 -9.15
CA ILE A 301 4.21 20.52 -8.07
C ILE A 301 2.89 19.74 -8.01
N GLY A 302 2.97 18.42 -8.07
CA GLY A 302 1.85 17.50 -7.87
C GLY A 302 1.80 16.96 -6.44
N LEU A 303 0.59 16.73 -5.93
CA LEU A 303 0.33 16.02 -4.69
C LEU A 303 -0.89 15.10 -4.89
N ILE A 304 -0.69 13.80 -4.76
CA ILE A 304 -1.76 12.79 -4.80
C ILE A 304 -1.72 11.97 -3.53
N SER A 305 -2.74 12.07 -2.69
CA SER A 305 -2.78 11.29 -1.46
C SER A 305 -4.18 11.26 -0.84
N ARG A 306 -4.37 10.37 0.15
CA ARG A 306 -5.43 10.59 1.14
C ARG A 306 -5.09 11.84 1.95
N LEU A 307 -6.04 12.74 2.12
CA LEU A 307 -5.83 14.01 2.81
C LEU A 307 -5.96 13.81 4.34
N THR A 308 -4.90 13.27 4.94
CA THR A 308 -4.83 12.95 6.37
C THR A 308 -3.56 13.52 7.00
N ASP A 309 -3.51 13.58 8.34
CA ASP A 309 -2.35 14.05 9.11
C ASP A 309 -1.07 13.23 8.85
N GLN A 310 -1.21 11.95 8.48
CA GLN A 310 -0.08 11.11 8.06
C GLN A 310 0.72 11.74 6.92
N LYS A 311 0.08 12.47 6.03
CA LYS A 311 0.68 12.96 4.77
C LYS A 311 1.42 14.30 4.91
N GLY A 312 1.52 14.86 6.12
CA GLY A 312 2.29 16.08 6.38
C GLY A 312 1.69 17.33 5.76
N LEU A 313 0.36 17.37 5.61
CA LEU A 313 -0.34 18.48 4.99
C LEU A 313 -0.33 19.74 5.86
N ASP A 314 -0.14 19.60 7.15
CA ASP A 314 0.12 20.68 8.12
C ASP A 314 1.43 21.43 7.80
N LEU A 315 2.48 20.75 7.34
CA LEU A 315 3.72 21.39 6.88
C LEU A 315 3.46 22.28 5.67
N ILE A 316 2.67 21.78 4.70
CA ILE A 316 2.29 22.54 3.51
C ILE A 316 1.48 23.78 3.91
N ASN A 317 0.51 23.62 4.81
CA ASN A 317 -0.31 24.72 5.30
C ASN A 317 0.56 25.84 5.93
N ALA A 318 1.56 25.46 6.71
CA ALA A 318 2.41 26.40 7.41
C ALA A 318 3.24 27.31 6.47
N VAL A 319 3.58 26.83 5.27
CA VAL A 319 4.45 27.56 4.33
C VAL A 319 3.80 27.85 2.99
N MET A 320 2.49 27.68 2.86
CA MET A 320 1.79 27.77 1.58
C MET A 320 2.01 29.09 0.85
N ASP A 321 2.03 30.22 1.57
CA ASP A 321 2.26 31.55 1.00
C ASP A 321 3.70 31.73 0.47
N GLY A 322 4.67 30.99 1.01
CA GLY A 322 6.04 30.94 0.52
C GLY A 322 6.26 29.92 -0.59
N LEU A 323 5.41 28.89 -0.64
CA LEU A 323 5.48 27.85 -1.65
C LEU A 323 4.91 28.30 -3.01
N VAL A 324 3.76 28.99 -2.99
CA VAL A 324 3.01 29.41 -4.19
C VAL A 324 3.36 30.85 -4.56
N ASP A 325 4.47 31.02 -5.29
CA ASP A 325 4.85 32.28 -5.92
C ASP A 325 4.31 32.40 -7.37
N GLU A 326 4.72 33.44 -8.10
CA GLU A 326 4.30 33.66 -9.48
C GLU A 326 4.83 32.62 -10.48
N PHE A 327 5.85 31.84 -10.10
CA PHE A 327 6.48 30.82 -10.93
C PHE A 327 6.01 29.40 -10.58
N THR A 328 5.27 29.22 -9.48
CA THR A 328 4.91 27.90 -8.95
C THR A 328 3.43 27.61 -9.09
N GLN A 329 3.11 26.41 -9.52
CA GLN A 329 1.75 25.87 -9.50
C GLN A 329 1.70 24.62 -8.61
N LEU A 330 0.61 24.50 -7.84
CA LEU A 330 0.33 23.32 -7.01
C LEU A 330 -0.97 22.65 -7.46
N VAL A 331 -0.91 21.38 -7.79
CA VAL A 331 -2.08 20.56 -8.13
C VAL A 331 -2.24 19.47 -7.10
N VAL A 332 -3.38 19.47 -6.41
CA VAL A 332 -3.71 18.50 -5.38
C VAL A 332 -4.86 17.62 -5.83
N ILE A 333 -4.72 16.29 -5.67
CA ILE A 333 -5.76 15.30 -5.92
C ILE A 333 -5.89 14.41 -4.69
N GLY A 334 -7.10 14.30 -4.15
CA GLY A 334 -7.38 13.39 -3.04
C GLY A 334 -8.60 13.77 -2.23
N THR A 335 -9.01 12.87 -1.36
CA THR A 335 -10.08 13.06 -0.37
C THR A 335 -9.58 12.66 1.01
N GLY A 336 -10.22 13.13 2.07
CA GLY A 336 -9.87 12.72 3.41
C GLY A 336 -10.53 13.55 4.51
N GLU A 337 -9.74 14.05 5.45
CA GLU A 337 -10.24 14.80 6.56
C GLU A 337 -10.73 16.20 6.13
N PRO A 338 -11.93 16.62 6.57
CA PRO A 338 -12.54 17.88 6.15
C PRO A 338 -11.62 19.09 6.34
N GLN A 339 -10.79 19.10 7.37
CA GLN A 339 -9.85 20.19 7.63
C GLN A 339 -8.85 20.39 6.47
N TYR A 340 -8.30 19.33 5.92
CA TYR A 340 -7.35 19.40 4.81
C TYR A 340 -8.03 19.65 3.46
N GLU A 341 -9.21 19.07 3.25
CA GLU A 341 -10.00 19.36 2.06
C GLU A 341 -10.37 20.86 1.98
N ASN A 342 -10.84 21.44 3.10
CA ASN A 342 -11.19 22.86 3.18
C ASN A 342 -9.97 23.76 3.08
N MET A 343 -8.84 23.34 3.63
CA MET A 343 -7.56 24.05 3.49
C MET A 343 -7.18 24.20 2.01
N PHE A 344 -7.19 23.12 1.24
CA PHE A 344 -6.83 23.20 -0.19
C PHE A 344 -7.89 23.96 -1.02
N ARG A 345 -9.18 23.83 -0.73
CA ARG A 345 -10.21 24.66 -1.36
C ARG A 345 -10.00 26.15 -1.10
N HIS A 346 -9.61 26.53 0.15
CA HIS A 346 -9.26 27.90 0.49
C HIS A 346 -8.06 28.40 -0.33
N TYR A 347 -7.00 27.62 -0.45
CA TYR A 347 -5.81 28.03 -1.22
C TYR A 347 -6.08 28.09 -2.73
N ALA A 348 -6.91 27.23 -3.28
CA ALA A 348 -7.36 27.33 -4.68
C ALA A 348 -8.17 28.62 -4.92
N TRP A 349 -8.99 29.05 -3.96
CA TRP A 349 -9.68 30.34 -4.01
C TRP A 349 -8.69 31.51 -3.83
N LYS A 350 -7.73 31.42 -2.91
CA LYS A 350 -6.74 32.48 -2.64
C LYS A 350 -5.76 32.69 -3.81
N TYR A 351 -5.38 31.63 -4.47
CA TYR A 351 -4.42 31.59 -5.58
C TYR A 351 -5.05 30.99 -6.86
N PRO A 352 -6.13 31.60 -7.40
CA PRO A 352 -6.72 31.12 -8.63
C PRO A 352 -5.63 31.11 -9.71
N ASN A 353 -5.68 30.22 -10.67
CA ASN A 353 -4.69 30.02 -11.74
C ASN A 353 -3.32 29.44 -11.28
N ARG A 354 -3.05 29.31 -9.97
CA ARG A 354 -1.79 28.75 -9.45
C ARG A 354 -1.99 27.51 -8.58
N VAL A 355 -3.14 27.40 -7.90
CA VAL A 355 -3.49 26.25 -7.08
C VAL A 355 -4.76 25.61 -7.61
N SER A 356 -4.71 24.30 -7.87
CA SER A 356 -5.88 23.48 -8.22
C SER A 356 -6.11 22.42 -7.15
N ALA A 357 -7.27 22.47 -6.49
CA ALA A 357 -7.67 21.51 -5.46
C ALA A 357 -8.75 20.58 -6.01
N ASN A 358 -8.37 19.38 -6.38
CA ASN A 358 -9.27 18.35 -6.91
C ASN A 358 -9.62 17.38 -5.79
N ILE A 359 -10.69 17.70 -5.05
CA ILE A 359 -11.14 16.92 -3.89
C ILE A 359 -11.98 15.75 -4.39
N CYS A 360 -11.31 14.78 -4.97
CA CYS A 360 -11.92 13.57 -5.54
C CYS A 360 -10.91 12.42 -5.60
N TYR A 361 -11.42 11.21 -5.77
CA TYR A 361 -10.64 10.09 -6.26
C TYR A 361 -10.77 10.03 -7.78
N SER A 362 -9.71 10.24 -8.51
CA SER A 362 -9.68 10.19 -9.98
C SER A 362 -8.38 9.59 -10.47
N ASP A 363 -8.46 8.36 -10.94
CA ASP A 363 -7.33 7.64 -11.51
C ASP A 363 -6.84 8.29 -12.81
N ASP A 364 -7.77 8.75 -13.67
CA ASP A 364 -7.42 9.44 -14.92
C ASP A 364 -6.67 10.75 -14.67
N LEU A 365 -7.14 11.56 -13.71
CA LEU A 365 -6.48 12.82 -13.37
C LEU A 365 -5.12 12.56 -12.71
N ALA A 366 -4.98 11.48 -11.93
CA ALA A 366 -3.71 11.08 -11.34
C ALA A 366 -2.65 10.77 -12.42
N HIS A 367 -3.00 9.98 -13.44
CA HIS A 367 -2.11 9.68 -14.57
C HIS A 367 -1.69 10.95 -15.33
N LYS A 368 -2.65 11.85 -15.60
CA LYS A 368 -2.36 13.15 -16.23
C LYS A 368 -1.39 13.98 -15.39
N LEU A 369 -1.57 14.02 -14.06
CA LEU A 369 -0.70 14.77 -13.16
C LEU A 369 0.71 14.16 -13.08
N TYR A 370 0.85 12.82 -13.05
CA TYR A 370 2.17 12.17 -13.15
C TYR A 370 2.90 12.57 -14.43
N ALA A 371 2.18 12.64 -15.56
CA ALA A 371 2.76 13.00 -16.84
C ALA A 371 3.06 14.51 -16.97
N ALA A 372 2.36 15.39 -16.27
CA ALA A 372 2.42 16.83 -16.41
C ALA A 372 3.37 17.51 -15.41
N ALA A 373 3.38 17.09 -14.14
CA ALA A 373 4.12 17.75 -13.08
C ALA A 373 5.64 17.69 -13.30
N ASP A 374 6.35 18.72 -12.80
CA ASP A 374 7.81 18.72 -12.75
C ASP A 374 8.29 17.97 -11.50
N ALA A 375 7.61 18.19 -10.37
CA ALA A 375 7.91 17.52 -9.12
C ALA A 375 6.66 16.98 -8.43
N PHE A 376 6.85 15.99 -7.58
CA PHE A 376 5.84 15.45 -6.68
C PHE A 376 6.26 15.65 -5.23
N LEU A 377 5.38 16.25 -4.41
CA LEU A 377 5.67 16.54 -3.01
C LEU A 377 5.04 15.48 -2.11
N MET A 378 5.85 14.85 -1.26
CA MET A 378 5.44 13.83 -0.28
C MET A 378 6.08 14.11 1.09
N PRO A 379 5.55 15.05 1.88
CA PRO A 379 6.13 15.45 3.16
C PRO A 379 5.64 14.59 4.33
N SER A 380 5.41 13.30 4.09
CA SER A 380 4.73 12.38 5.01
C SER A 380 5.41 12.31 6.38
N ARG A 381 4.59 12.28 7.44
CA ARG A 381 5.05 12.04 8.82
C ARG A 381 5.62 10.63 8.97
N PHE A 382 5.00 9.67 8.33
CA PHE A 382 5.49 8.33 8.09
C PHE A 382 4.91 7.79 6.77
N GLU A 383 5.70 6.98 6.06
CA GLU A 383 5.28 6.39 4.78
C GLU A 383 5.86 4.99 4.68
N PRO A 384 5.10 3.93 4.99
CA PRO A 384 5.63 2.58 5.01
C PRO A 384 6.37 2.19 3.73
N CYS A 385 5.79 2.44 2.57
CA CYS A 385 6.42 2.26 1.27
C CYS A 385 6.32 3.53 0.41
N GLY A 386 5.10 3.99 0.14
CA GLY A 386 4.80 4.94 -0.91
C GLY A 386 4.88 4.29 -2.30
N LEU A 387 3.91 4.59 -3.15
CA LEU A 387 3.92 4.18 -4.57
C LEU A 387 4.10 5.40 -5.48
N THR A 388 3.60 6.55 -5.03
CA THR A 388 3.57 7.80 -5.81
C THR A 388 4.96 8.24 -6.27
N GLN A 389 5.99 8.15 -5.43
CA GLN A 389 7.36 8.51 -5.81
C GLN A 389 7.93 7.57 -6.91
N MET A 390 7.64 6.27 -6.82
CA MET A 390 8.09 5.29 -7.82
C MET A 390 7.37 5.50 -9.15
N ILE A 391 6.06 5.76 -9.10
CA ILE A 391 5.27 6.12 -10.28
C ILE A 391 5.77 7.44 -10.87
N SER A 392 6.05 8.45 -10.03
CA SER A 392 6.61 9.74 -10.44
C SER A 392 7.90 9.57 -11.25
N PHE A 393 8.83 8.77 -10.76
CA PHE A 393 10.05 8.44 -11.49
C PHE A 393 9.76 7.85 -12.85
N ARG A 394 8.83 6.92 -12.95
CA ARG A 394 8.46 6.28 -14.21
C ARG A 394 7.94 7.26 -15.24
N TYR A 395 7.27 8.33 -14.80
CA TYR A 395 6.77 9.43 -15.65
C TYR A 395 7.75 10.60 -15.78
N GLY A 396 8.98 10.50 -15.28
CA GLY A 396 9.98 11.56 -15.32
C GLY A 396 9.59 12.79 -14.52
N THR A 397 8.90 12.61 -13.42
CA THR A 397 8.54 13.63 -12.44
C THR A 397 9.39 13.43 -11.20
N VAL A 398 10.05 14.49 -10.73
CA VAL A 398 11.06 14.40 -9.68
C VAL A 398 10.40 14.40 -8.30
N PRO A 399 10.57 13.38 -7.45
CA PRO A 399 10.04 13.38 -6.10
C PRO A 399 10.76 14.38 -5.18
N ILE A 400 9.99 15.04 -4.31
CA ILE A 400 10.47 15.81 -3.16
C ILE A 400 9.84 15.17 -1.92
N VAL A 401 10.65 14.51 -1.11
CA VAL A 401 10.13 13.62 -0.06
C VAL A 401 10.73 13.93 1.31
N ARG A 402 10.00 13.60 2.38
CA ARG A 402 10.61 13.46 3.69
C ARG A 402 11.28 12.08 3.79
N GLU A 403 12.46 12.01 4.43
CA GLU A 403 13.22 10.78 4.64
C GLU A 403 12.56 9.90 5.71
N THR A 404 11.59 9.09 5.30
CA THR A 404 10.90 8.11 6.16
C THR A 404 10.48 6.90 5.34
N GLY A 405 10.55 5.72 5.94
CA GLY A 405 10.12 4.46 5.33
C GLY A 405 10.59 4.28 3.89
N GLY A 406 9.68 3.86 3.02
CA GLY A 406 10.00 3.61 1.62
C GLY A 406 10.37 4.85 0.81
N LEU A 407 10.04 6.06 1.26
CA LEU A 407 10.49 7.28 0.62
C LEU A 407 12.01 7.42 0.72
N LYS A 408 12.58 7.11 1.89
CA LYS A 408 14.03 7.11 2.12
C LYS A 408 14.72 6.01 1.32
N ASP A 409 14.09 4.84 1.18
CA ASP A 409 14.69 3.70 0.48
C ASP A 409 14.69 3.87 -1.04
N THR A 410 13.79 4.69 -1.58
CA THR A 410 13.56 4.79 -3.03
C THR A 410 14.00 6.11 -3.66
N VAL A 411 14.24 7.16 -2.87
CA VAL A 411 14.63 8.49 -3.38
C VAL A 411 16.01 8.86 -2.84
N GLN A 412 16.96 9.04 -3.74
CA GLN A 412 18.30 9.53 -3.40
C GLN A 412 18.35 11.05 -3.55
N ALA A 413 18.72 11.76 -2.48
CA ALA A 413 18.85 13.20 -2.49
C ALA A 413 19.86 13.66 -3.55
N TYR A 414 19.47 14.67 -4.35
CA TYR A 414 20.33 15.27 -5.32
C TYR A 414 21.53 15.96 -4.67
N ASN A 415 22.73 15.67 -5.17
CA ASN A 415 23.98 16.30 -4.77
C ASN A 415 24.55 17.09 -5.96
N GLU A 416 24.63 18.40 -5.85
CA GLU A 416 25.10 19.29 -6.93
C GLU A 416 26.61 19.21 -7.20
N TYR A 417 27.41 18.74 -6.22
CA TYR A 417 28.87 18.67 -6.34
C TYR A 417 29.34 17.54 -7.27
N ASP A 418 28.67 16.40 -7.23
CA ASP A 418 28.96 15.25 -8.08
C ASP A 418 27.85 14.96 -9.09
N ASN A 419 26.75 15.73 -9.05
CA ASN A 419 25.57 15.57 -9.89
C ASN A 419 24.94 14.17 -9.77
N SER A 420 24.96 13.58 -8.57
CA SER A 420 24.31 12.32 -8.25
C SER A 420 22.89 12.53 -7.69
N GLY A 421 22.18 11.43 -7.41
CA GLY A 421 20.81 11.46 -6.88
C GLY A 421 19.75 11.61 -7.98
N ASP A 422 18.50 11.31 -7.62
CA ASP A 422 17.36 11.23 -8.55
C ASP A 422 16.13 12.02 -8.08
N GLY A 423 16.18 12.58 -6.85
CA GLY A 423 15.11 13.39 -6.28
C GLY A 423 15.62 14.35 -5.21
N PHE A 424 14.74 14.88 -4.41
CA PHE A 424 15.08 15.77 -3.31
C PHE A 424 14.49 15.23 -2.00
N SER A 425 15.22 15.39 -0.89
CA SER A 425 14.75 14.93 0.41
C SER A 425 15.05 15.92 1.52
N PHE A 426 14.27 15.86 2.59
CA PHE A 426 14.51 16.53 3.86
C PHE A 426 14.27 15.57 5.02
N THR A 427 14.99 15.77 6.12
CA THR A 427 15.03 14.79 7.22
C THR A 427 14.00 15.05 8.29
N ASN A 428 13.94 16.29 8.79
CA ASN A 428 13.08 16.62 9.93
C ASN A 428 11.63 16.87 9.50
N TYR A 429 10.66 16.53 10.36
CA TYR A 429 9.27 16.89 10.14
C TYR A 429 9.09 18.40 10.45
N ASN A 430 9.55 19.24 9.50
CA ASN A 430 9.67 20.67 9.65
C ASN A 430 9.30 21.40 8.34
N ALA A 431 8.42 22.38 8.44
CA ALA A 431 7.88 23.11 7.30
C ALA A 431 8.92 24.00 6.60
N ASP A 432 9.82 24.64 7.36
CA ASP A 432 10.87 25.52 6.79
C ASP A 432 11.91 24.69 6.05
N GLU A 433 12.33 23.53 6.59
CA GLU A 433 13.23 22.60 5.91
C GLU A 433 12.61 22.09 4.60
N MET A 434 11.33 21.72 4.63
CA MET A 434 10.59 21.33 3.41
C MET A 434 10.60 22.46 2.38
N LEU A 435 10.29 23.71 2.79
CA LEU A 435 10.27 24.86 1.88
C LEU A 435 11.65 25.17 1.30
N GLN A 436 12.71 25.06 2.10
CA GLN A 436 14.10 25.22 1.62
C GLN A 436 14.43 24.20 0.53
N VAL A 437 14.05 22.92 0.71
CA VAL A 437 14.30 21.88 -0.29
C VAL A 437 13.45 22.08 -1.54
N ILE A 438 12.20 22.55 -1.42
CA ILE A 438 11.38 22.94 -2.58
C ILE A 438 12.04 24.08 -3.33
N ASN A 439 12.54 25.13 -2.65
CA ASN A 439 13.22 26.25 -3.28
C ASN A 439 14.55 25.82 -3.94
N TYR A 440 15.29 24.90 -3.32
CA TYR A 440 16.48 24.30 -3.93
C TYR A 440 16.13 23.51 -5.20
N SER A 441 15.07 22.74 -5.19
CA SER A 441 14.61 22.02 -6.38
C SER A 441 14.21 22.98 -7.52
N LYS A 442 13.56 24.11 -7.19
CA LYS A 442 13.24 25.19 -8.16
C LYS A 442 14.50 25.80 -8.74
N HIS A 443 15.52 26.08 -7.92
CA HIS A 443 16.82 26.58 -8.40
C HIS A 443 17.44 25.61 -9.41
N ILE A 444 17.48 24.32 -9.10
CA ILE A 444 18.02 23.32 -10.05
C ILE A 444 17.17 23.25 -11.35
N PHE A 445 15.85 23.33 -11.22
CA PHE A 445 14.93 23.32 -12.37
C PHE A 445 15.15 24.49 -13.31
N TYR A 446 15.33 25.72 -12.78
CA TYR A 446 15.47 26.94 -13.58
C TYR A 446 16.92 27.19 -14.04
N ASP A 447 17.86 27.11 -13.12
CA ASP A 447 19.23 27.59 -13.33
C ASP A 447 20.19 26.48 -13.74
N ARG A 448 19.83 25.21 -13.52
CA ARG A 448 20.64 24.03 -13.80
C ARG A 448 19.88 23.00 -14.67
N LYS A 449 19.26 23.46 -15.75
CA LYS A 449 18.36 22.64 -16.57
C LYS A 449 18.99 21.35 -17.11
N ARG A 450 20.31 21.38 -17.40
CA ARG A 450 21.01 20.17 -17.83
C ARG A 450 21.05 19.11 -16.72
N GLN A 451 21.40 19.51 -15.51
CA GLN A 451 21.46 18.64 -14.34
C GLN A 451 20.06 18.12 -13.96
N TRP A 452 19.05 19.00 -14.01
CA TRP A 452 17.67 18.59 -13.85
C TRP A 452 17.27 17.46 -14.81
N ASN A 453 17.55 17.63 -16.10
CA ASN A 453 17.23 16.61 -17.09
C ASN A 453 18.00 15.31 -16.86
N GLN A 454 19.25 15.37 -16.41
CA GLN A 454 20.03 14.19 -16.06
C GLN A 454 19.49 13.48 -14.82
N MET A 455 18.96 14.22 -13.84
CA MET A 455 18.26 13.67 -12.68
C MET A 455 16.99 12.93 -13.12
N VAL A 456 16.19 13.53 -13.99
CA VAL A 456 15.00 12.87 -14.58
C VAL A 456 15.41 11.60 -15.36
N ASP A 457 16.48 11.63 -16.15
CA ASP A 457 16.98 10.44 -16.85
C ASP A 457 17.31 9.30 -15.87
N ARG A 458 17.98 9.61 -14.73
CA ARG A 458 18.27 8.62 -13.68
C ARG A 458 17.00 8.07 -13.04
N GLY A 459 16.07 8.96 -12.68
CA GLY A 459 14.80 8.54 -12.09
C GLY A 459 14.00 7.62 -13.01
N MET A 460 13.92 7.93 -14.31
CA MET A 460 13.24 7.08 -15.29
C MET A 460 13.96 5.74 -15.55
N ALA A 461 15.25 5.64 -15.23
CA ALA A 461 16.04 4.42 -15.37
C ALA A 461 15.94 3.49 -14.15
N ASN A 462 15.40 3.96 -13.03
CA ASN A 462 15.19 3.11 -11.85
C ASN A 462 14.22 1.97 -12.17
N ASP A 463 14.55 0.77 -11.68
CA ASP A 463 13.67 -0.39 -11.79
C ASP A 463 12.90 -0.62 -10.48
N PHE A 464 11.67 -0.16 -10.45
CA PHE A 464 10.69 -0.43 -9.39
C PHE A 464 9.61 -1.42 -9.85
N SER A 465 9.91 -2.28 -10.82
CA SER A 465 8.98 -3.32 -11.21
C SER A 465 8.83 -4.39 -10.12
N TRP A 466 7.70 -5.09 -10.12
CA TRP A 466 7.50 -6.25 -9.25
C TRP A 466 8.52 -7.37 -9.49
N ASN A 467 9.13 -7.43 -10.68
CA ASN A 467 10.22 -8.38 -10.94
C ASN A 467 11.46 -8.10 -10.08
N ALA A 468 11.76 -6.84 -9.80
CA ALA A 468 12.87 -6.48 -8.90
C ALA A 468 12.59 -6.91 -7.45
N SER A 469 11.35 -6.70 -6.95
CA SER A 469 10.96 -7.08 -5.58
C SER A 469 10.79 -8.59 -5.40
N LYS A 470 10.34 -9.29 -6.44
CA LYS A 470 10.04 -10.74 -6.42
C LYS A 470 11.19 -11.58 -5.87
N PHE A 471 12.42 -11.30 -6.27
CA PHE A 471 13.58 -12.11 -5.87
C PHE A 471 13.80 -12.12 -4.35
N ARG A 472 13.45 -11.04 -3.64
CA ARG A 472 13.52 -10.99 -2.19
C ARG A 472 12.46 -11.91 -1.55
N TYR A 473 11.25 -11.95 -2.13
CA TYR A 473 10.20 -12.86 -1.68
C TYR A 473 10.55 -14.33 -1.99
N GLU A 474 11.10 -14.64 -3.17
CA GLU A 474 11.57 -15.98 -3.51
C GLU A 474 12.66 -16.46 -2.54
N GLY A 475 13.61 -15.60 -2.22
CA GLY A 475 14.65 -15.88 -1.23
C GLY A 475 14.06 -16.16 0.17
N LEU A 476 13.10 -15.37 0.62
CA LEU A 476 12.41 -15.57 1.91
C LEU A 476 11.63 -16.89 1.92
N TYR A 477 10.87 -17.18 0.87
CA TYR A 477 10.08 -18.41 0.80
C TYR A 477 10.99 -19.65 0.79
N ASN A 478 12.09 -19.62 0.03
CA ASN A 478 13.08 -20.68 0.03
C ASN A 478 13.71 -20.89 1.41
N TYR A 479 14.11 -19.80 2.08
CA TYR A 479 14.63 -19.84 3.45
C TYR A 479 13.65 -20.52 4.43
N LEU A 480 12.36 -20.17 4.38
CA LEU A 480 11.34 -20.76 5.26
C LEU A 480 11.07 -22.23 4.95
N LEU A 481 11.31 -22.67 3.73
CA LEU A 481 11.16 -24.07 3.29
C LEU A 481 12.45 -24.89 3.50
N GLY A 482 13.54 -24.27 3.96
CA GLY A 482 14.81 -24.92 4.25
C GLY A 482 15.63 -25.23 2.99
N GLU A 483 15.50 -24.42 1.94
CA GLU A 483 16.22 -24.53 0.67
C GLU A 483 17.25 -23.41 0.45
#